data_14e180644acac6131ea909b078af8cb3
#
_entry.id   14e180644acac6131ea909b078af8cb3
#
_cell.length_a   1.000
_cell.length_b   1.000
_cell.length_c   1.000
_cell.angle_alpha   90.00
_cell.angle_beta   90.00
_cell.angle_gamma   90.00
#
_symmetry.space_group_name_H-M   'P 1'
#
loop_
_entity.id
_entity.type
_entity.pdbx_description
1 polymer ?
#
loop_
_entity_poly.entity_id
_entity_poly.type
_entity_poly.pdbx_seq_one_letter_code
_entity_poly.pdbx_strand_id
1 'polypeptide(L)'
;MRVVVDPNVLVSAAVASGVSAELLDRWLTDRPFDVVVCPALIDELRDVLARDRFRRWISTHEADLLVGRLESEGERRANTTDIPAVTGDPKDDYLVALDRDCDADLLISGDADLLDLEADDVSVLTPGELLAQL
;
A
#
# COMPACT_ATOMS: atom_id res chain seq x y z
N MET A 1 13.97 2.21 5.96
CA MET A 1 12.77 3.06 5.92
C MET A 1 11.54 2.18 5.81
N ARG A 2 10.59 2.36 6.70
CA ARG A 2 9.32 1.63 6.68
C ARG A 2 8.26 2.43 5.97
N VAL A 3 7.53 1.79 5.08
CA VAL A 3 6.52 2.42 4.24
C VAL A 3 5.23 1.61 4.30
N VAL A 4 4.10 2.27 4.57
CA VAL A 4 2.78 1.69 4.41
C VAL A 4 2.27 2.15 3.03
N VAL A 5 1.83 1.21 2.21
CA VAL A 5 1.36 1.51 0.85
C VAL A 5 -0.14 1.22 0.76
N ASP A 6 -0.90 2.23 0.34
CA ASP A 6 -2.32 2.08 0.08
C ASP A 6 -2.55 0.95 -0.94
N PRO A 7 -3.44 -0.02 -0.69
CA PRO A 7 -3.75 -1.07 -1.64
C PRO A 7 -4.10 -0.58 -3.04
N ASN A 8 -4.71 0.60 -3.17
CA ASN A 8 -5.02 1.18 -4.48
C ASN A 8 -3.77 1.50 -5.30
N VAL A 9 -2.68 1.88 -4.66
CA VAL A 9 -1.39 2.07 -5.32
C VAL A 9 -0.85 0.73 -5.81
N LEU A 10 -0.96 -0.31 -5.00
CA LEU A 10 -0.53 -1.66 -5.39
C LEU A 10 -1.36 -2.23 -6.54
N VAL A 11 -2.67 -1.99 -6.54
CA VAL A 11 -3.56 -2.36 -7.65
C VAL A 11 -3.14 -1.63 -8.93
N SER A 12 -2.91 -0.32 -8.87
CA SER A 12 -2.45 0.46 -10.02
C SER A 12 -1.12 -0.08 -10.55
N ALA A 13 -0.20 -0.43 -9.67
CA ALA A 13 1.08 -1.01 -10.04
C ALA A 13 0.92 -2.35 -10.77
N ALA A 14 -0.06 -3.15 -10.37
CA ALA A 14 -0.29 -4.48 -10.92
C ALA A 14 -0.97 -4.45 -12.30
N VAL A 15 -1.84 -3.47 -12.54
CA VAL A 15 -2.72 -3.47 -13.73
C VAL A 15 -2.37 -2.41 -14.78
N ALA A 16 -1.45 -1.52 -14.49
CA ALA A 16 -1.08 -0.42 -15.39
C ALA A 16 0.43 -0.19 -15.39
N SER A 17 0.93 0.47 -16.44
CA SER A 17 2.28 1.02 -16.45
C SER A 17 2.25 2.42 -15.83
N GLY A 18 3.40 2.90 -15.34
CA GLY A 18 3.53 4.24 -14.79
C GLY A 18 4.26 4.27 -13.47
N VAL A 19 4.06 5.34 -12.71
CA VAL A 19 4.82 5.62 -11.50
C VAL A 19 4.65 4.54 -10.42
N SER A 20 3.42 4.09 -10.19
CA SER A 20 3.16 3.02 -9.20
C SER A 20 3.84 1.71 -9.59
N ALA A 21 3.81 1.36 -10.88
CA ALA A 21 4.49 0.16 -11.38
C ALA A 21 6.00 0.27 -11.24
N GLU A 22 6.59 1.44 -11.51
CA GLU A 22 8.03 1.68 -11.31
C GLU A 22 8.41 1.56 -9.84
N LEU A 23 7.60 2.11 -8.96
CA LEU A 23 7.85 2.05 -7.52
C LEU A 23 7.84 0.60 -7.01
N LEU A 24 6.84 -0.19 -7.43
CA LEU A 24 6.75 -1.60 -7.08
C LEU A 24 7.94 -2.38 -7.64
N ASP A 25 8.33 -2.12 -8.87
CA ASP A 25 9.48 -2.75 -9.52
C ASP A 25 10.78 -2.48 -8.76
N ARG A 26 10.98 -1.24 -8.32
CA ARG A 26 12.11 -0.86 -7.49
C ARG A 26 12.12 -1.63 -6.16
N TRP A 27 10.97 -1.75 -5.53
CA TRP A 27 10.86 -2.55 -4.30
C TRP A 27 11.20 -4.02 -4.54
N LEU A 28 10.68 -4.60 -5.63
CA LEU A 28 10.91 -6.01 -5.95
C LEU A 28 12.38 -6.30 -6.33
N THR A 29 13.08 -5.34 -6.88
CA THR A 29 14.46 -5.49 -7.40
C THR A 29 15.51 -5.09 -6.37
N ASP A 30 15.47 -3.84 -5.91
CA ASP A 30 16.53 -3.25 -5.10
C ASP A 30 16.22 -3.17 -3.62
N ARG A 31 14.95 -3.33 -3.25
CA ARG A 31 14.46 -3.21 -1.86
C ARG A 31 14.89 -1.91 -1.18
N PRO A 32 14.63 -0.73 -1.77
CA PRO A 32 15.10 0.53 -1.20
C PRO A 32 14.37 0.94 0.08
N PHE A 33 13.26 0.29 0.39
CA PHE A 33 12.48 0.51 1.61
C PHE A 33 11.76 -0.78 1.99
N ASP A 34 11.29 -0.86 3.24
CA ASP A 34 10.48 -1.98 3.72
C ASP A 34 9.00 -1.66 3.56
N VAL A 35 8.24 -2.54 2.93
CA VAL A 35 6.78 -2.42 2.83
C VAL A 35 6.14 -3.14 4.01
N VAL A 36 5.37 -2.40 4.80
CA VAL A 36 4.64 -2.96 5.94
C VAL A 36 3.31 -3.53 5.45
N VAL A 37 3.00 -4.75 5.87
CA VAL A 37 1.74 -5.42 5.52
C VAL A 37 1.07 -5.97 6.77
N CYS A 38 -0.26 -6.03 6.74
CA CYS A 38 -1.07 -6.67 7.77
C CYS A 38 -2.18 -7.47 7.09
N PRO A 39 -2.85 -8.40 7.81
CA PRO A 39 -3.90 -9.22 7.20
C PRO A 39 -4.99 -8.41 6.51
N ALA A 40 -5.45 -7.31 7.11
CA ALA A 40 -6.48 -6.46 6.51
C ALA A 40 -6.05 -5.87 5.16
N LEU A 41 -4.80 -5.41 5.06
CA LEU A 41 -4.25 -4.86 3.82
C LEU A 41 -4.14 -5.93 2.73
N ILE A 42 -3.62 -7.09 3.10
CA ILE A 42 -3.47 -8.22 2.16
C ILE A 42 -4.84 -8.70 1.68
N ASP A 43 -5.82 -8.83 2.57
CA ASP A 43 -7.17 -9.26 2.21
C ASP A 43 -7.85 -8.27 1.27
N GLU A 44 -7.70 -6.97 1.52
CA GLU A 44 -8.24 -5.93 0.62
C GLU A 44 -7.60 -6.00 -0.76
N LEU A 45 -6.28 -6.13 -0.82
CA LEU A 45 -5.56 -6.24 -2.09
C LEU A 45 -6.00 -7.48 -2.87
N ARG A 46 -6.11 -8.62 -2.18
CA ARG A 46 -6.55 -9.88 -2.80
C ARG A 46 -7.97 -9.76 -3.34
N ASP A 47 -8.89 -9.18 -2.55
CA ASP A 47 -10.28 -9.01 -2.95
C ASP A 47 -10.42 -8.10 -4.18
N VAL A 48 -9.69 -7.00 -4.20
CA VAL A 48 -9.74 -6.07 -5.34
C VAL A 48 -9.16 -6.71 -6.60
N LEU A 49 -8.01 -7.35 -6.50
CA LEU A 49 -7.37 -8.02 -7.65
C LEU A 49 -8.15 -9.23 -8.15
N ALA A 50 -9.04 -9.79 -7.34
CA ALA A 50 -9.92 -10.90 -7.76
C ALA A 50 -11.07 -10.44 -8.66
N ARG A 51 -11.34 -9.16 -8.78
CA ARG A 51 -12.44 -8.64 -9.59
C ARG A 51 -12.21 -8.90 -11.07
N ASP A 52 -13.24 -9.37 -11.76
CA ASP A 52 -13.17 -9.75 -13.19
C ASP A 52 -12.66 -8.61 -14.09
N ARG A 53 -12.97 -7.37 -13.75
CA ARG A 53 -12.54 -6.21 -14.53
C ARG A 53 -11.03 -6.10 -14.71
N PHE A 54 -10.24 -6.74 -13.84
CA PHE A 54 -8.79 -6.71 -13.93
C PHE A 54 -8.18 -7.86 -14.73
N ARG A 55 -9.00 -8.86 -15.16
CA ARG A 55 -8.48 -10.05 -15.87
C ARG A 55 -7.81 -9.74 -17.20
N ARG A 56 -8.12 -8.60 -17.83
CA ARG A 56 -7.46 -8.19 -19.07
C ARG A 56 -6.03 -7.69 -18.86
N TRP A 57 -5.65 -7.29 -17.64
CA TRP A 57 -4.31 -6.76 -17.32
C TRP A 57 -3.49 -7.69 -16.45
N ILE A 58 -4.12 -8.50 -15.62
CA ILE A 58 -3.44 -9.42 -14.72
C ILE A 58 -4.27 -10.69 -14.56
N SER A 59 -3.61 -11.85 -14.68
CA SER A 59 -4.26 -13.13 -14.45
C SER A 59 -4.44 -13.39 -12.95
N THR A 60 -5.31 -14.34 -12.60
CA THR A 60 -5.47 -14.79 -11.21
C THR A 60 -4.14 -15.30 -10.66
N HIS A 61 -3.40 -16.05 -11.44
CA HIS A 61 -2.09 -16.59 -11.04
C HIS A 61 -1.07 -15.48 -10.75
N GLU A 62 -1.00 -14.49 -11.63
CA GLU A 62 -0.10 -13.35 -11.45
C GLU A 62 -0.47 -12.52 -10.21
N ALA A 63 -1.78 -12.33 -9.96
CA ALA A 63 -2.26 -11.66 -8.76
C ALA A 63 -1.86 -12.41 -7.49
N ASP A 64 -2.02 -13.74 -7.48
CA ASP A 64 -1.64 -14.59 -6.35
C ASP A 64 -0.13 -14.54 -6.09
N LEU A 65 0.69 -14.51 -7.14
CA LEU A 65 2.14 -14.38 -7.01
C LEU A 65 2.53 -13.04 -6.39
N LEU A 66 1.92 -11.95 -6.82
CA LEU A 66 2.19 -10.62 -6.26
C LEU A 66 1.81 -10.55 -4.78
N VAL A 67 0.61 -10.99 -4.44
CA VAL A 67 0.15 -11.00 -3.04
C VAL A 67 1.05 -11.88 -2.19
N GLY A 68 1.43 -13.05 -2.69
CA GLY A 68 2.34 -13.97 -2.01
C GLY A 68 3.71 -13.35 -1.74
N ARG A 69 4.26 -12.58 -2.68
CA ARG A 69 5.52 -11.86 -2.49
C ARG A 69 5.41 -10.78 -1.43
N LEU A 70 4.32 -10.03 -1.42
CA LEU A 70 4.08 -9.02 -0.39
C LEU A 70 3.96 -9.65 0.99
N GLU A 71 3.26 -10.77 1.12
CA GLU A 71 3.16 -11.49 2.39
C GLU A 71 4.49 -12.04 2.88
N SER A 72 5.30 -12.62 1.99
CA SER A 72 6.54 -13.29 2.37
C SER A 72 7.72 -12.33 2.52
N GLU A 73 7.76 -11.24 1.75
CA GLU A 73 8.90 -10.32 1.69
C GLU A 73 8.64 -8.99 2.39
N GLY A 74 7.37 -8.64 2.65
CA GLY A 74 7.00 -7.45 3.40
C GLY A 74 7.26 -7.62 4.90
N GLU A 75 7.32 -6.51 5.62
CA GLU A 75 7.36 -6.51 7.08
C GLU A 75 5.95 -6.77 7.60
N ARG A 76 5.71 -7.95 8.17
CA ARG A 76 4.38 -8.35 8.63
C ARG A 76 4.08 -7.82 10.02
N ARG A 77 2.90 -7.23 10.15
CA ARG A 77 2.36 -6.72 11.42
C ARG A 77 0.95 -7.27 11.62
N ALA A 78 0.52 -7.35 12.88
CA ALA A 78 -0.87 -7.69 13.20
C ALA A 78 -1.79 -6.52 12.82
N ASN A 79 -3.07 -6.82 12.60
CA ASN A 79 -4.07 -5.77 12.43
C ASN A 79 -4.15 -4.89 13.66
N THR A 80 -4.29 -3.58 13.44
CA THR A 80 -4.57 -2.64 14.52
C THR A 80 -6.00 -2.83 14.98
N THR A 81 -6.21 -2.93 16.30
CA THR A 81 -7.53 -3.18 16.89
C THR A 81 -8.29 -1.91 17.22
N ASP A 82 -7.59 -0.83 17.52
CA ASP A 82 -8.18 0.48 17.81
C ASP A 82 -7.91 1.42 16.61
N ILE A 83 -8.96 1.73 15.85
CA ILE A 83 -8.84 2.50 14.62
C ILE A 83 -9.66 3.79 14.75
N PRO A 84 -9.02 4.92 15.16
CA PRO A 84 -9.70 6.20 15.22
C PRO A 84 -10.16 6.67 13.84
N ALA A 85 -11.32 7.33 13.78
CA ALA A 85 -11.80 7.96 12.57
C ALA A 85 -11.07 9.29 12.35
N VAL A 86 -10.13 9.34 11.41
CA VAL A 86 -9.29 10.51 11.15
C VAL A 86 -9.38 11.03 9.70
N THR A 87 -9.78 10.18 8.75
CA THR A 87 -9.85 10.55 7.33
C THR A 87 -11.28 10.78 6.83
N GLY A 88 -12.28 10.35 7.59
CA GLY A 88 -13.67 10.33 7.14
C GLY A 88 -14.06 9.09 6.35
N ASP A 89 -13.10 8.24 5.99
CA ASP A 89 -13.34 6.97 5.31
C ASP A 89 -12.70 5.83 6.11
N PRO A 90 -13.50 4.86 6.63
CA PRO A 90 -12.96 3.74 7.38
C PRO A 90 -11.94 2.89 6.61
N LYS A 91 -12.03 2.87 5.28
CA LYS A 91 -11.09 2.14 4.43
C LYS A 91 -9.69 2.74 4.45
N ASP A 92 -9.58 4.03 4.73
CA ASP A 92 -8.31 4.74 4.83
C ASP A 92 -7.83 4.83 6.28
N ASP A 93 -8.76 4.84 7.24
CA ASP A 93 -8.43 4.99 8.66
C ASP A 93 -7.52 3.87 9.17
N TYR A 94 -7.71 2.64 8.72
CA TYR A 94 -6.86 1.53 9.16
C TYR A 94 -5.41 1.67 8.67
N LEU A 95 -5.19 2.31 7.53
CA LEU A 95 -3.84 2.58 7.00
C LEU A 95 -3.11 3.57 7.89
N VAL A 96 -3.80 4.61 8.35
CA VAL A 96 -3.24 5.58 9.30
C VAL A 96 -2.91 4.89 10.63
N ALA A 97 -3.80 4.04 11.11
CA ALA A 97 -3.59 3.29 12.34
C ALA A 97 -2.38 2.34 12.22
N LEU A 98 -2.24 1.65 11.09
CA LEU A 98 -1.09 0.79 10.82
C LEU A 98 0.22 1.59 10.78
N ASP A 99 0.22 2.75 10.12
CA ASP A 99 1.36 3.66 10.06
C ASP A 99 1.83 4.04 11.47
N ARG A 100 0.90 4.42 12.33
CA ARG A 100 1.19 4.79 13.72
C ARG A 100 1.69 3.62 14.55
N ASP A 101 1.09 2.44 14.39
CA ASP A 101 1.46 1.24 15.15
C ASP A 101 2.89 0.78 14.87
N CYS A 102 3.35 0.90 13.64
CA CYS A 102 4.68 0.45 13.25
C CYS A 102 5.71 1.58 13.18
N ASP A 103 5.33 2.80 13.56
CA ASP A 103 6.18 3.99 13.40
C ASP A 103 6.74 4.09 11.97
N ALA A 104 5.86 3.97 10.97
CA ALA A 104 6.27 4.06 9.58
C ALA A 104 6.82 5.45 9.26
N ASP A 105 7.80 5.48 8.38
CA ASP A 105 8.37 6.74 7.91
C ASP A 105 7.44 7.45 6.93
N LEU A 106 6.74 6.67 6.11
CA LEU A 106 5.85 7.20 5.06
C LEU A 106 4.61 6.33 4.89
N LEU A 107 3.50 6.99 4.53
CA LEU A 107 2.29 6.37 4.01
C LEU A 107 2.14 6.82 2.56
N ILE A 108 2.07 5.88 1.63
CA ILE A 108 2.02 6.17 0.20
C ILE A 108 0.60 5.97 -0.31
N SER A 109 0.03 7.02 -0.87
CA SER A 109 -1.33 7.01 -1.42
C SER A 109 -1.50 8.05 -2.51
N GLY A 110 -2.46 7.83 -3.39
CA GLY A 110 -2.94 8.83 -4.33
C GLY A 110 -4.30 9.41 -3.92
N ASP A 111 -4.85 8.99 -2.79
CA ASP A 111 -6.16 9.42 -2.32
C ASP A 111 -6.09 10.78 -1.65
N ALA A 112 -6.97 11.72 -2.06
CA ALA A 112 -7.02 13.06 -1.50
C ALA A 112 -7.29 13.07 0.00
N ASP A 113 -8.14 12.16 0.50
CA ASP A 113 -8.46 12.07 1.92
C ASP A 113 -7.22 11.78 2.78
N LEU A 114 -6.28 10.99 2.26
CA LEU A 114 -5.02 10.71 2.93
C LEU A 114 -3.99 11.82 2.69
N LEU A 115 -3.89 12.33 1.46
CA LEU A 115 -2.94 13.39 1.12
C LEU A 115 -3.25 14.70 1.84
N ASP A 116 -4.53 14.97 2.10
CA ASP A 116 -5.00 16.16 2.82
C ASP A 116 -5.06 15.97 4.34
N LEU A 117 -4.61 14.82 4.84
CA LEU A 117 -4.64 14.52 6.27
C LEU A 117 -3.80 15.52 7.06
N GLU A 118 -4.42 16.16 8.04
CA GLU A 118 -3.77 17.08 8.97
C GLU A 118 -3.34 16.35 10.24
N ALA A 119 -2.23 15.61 10.16
CA ALA A 119 -1.66 14.89 11.28
C ALA A 119 -0.14 14.98 11.23
N ASP A 120 0.47 15.59 12.23
CA ASP A 120 1.91 15.85 12.27
C ASP A 120 2.74 14.55 12.39
N ASP A 121 2.15 13.49 12.91
CA ASP A 121 2.81 12.20 13.13
C ASP A 121 2.74 11.25 11.94
N VAL A 122 2.02 11.61 10.87
CA VAL A 122 1.86 10.78 9.67
C VAL A 122 2.28 11.59 8.44
N SER A 123 3.27 11.08 7.72
CA SER A 123 3.75 11.69 6.49
C SER A 123 3.20 10.95 5.29
N VAL A 124 2.35 11.59 4.49
CA VAL A 124 1.74 11.00 3.31
C VAL A 124 2.36 11.57 2.04
N LEU A 125 2.81 10.69 1.16
CA LEU A 125 3.35 11.06 -0.15
C LEU A 125 2.63 10.30 -1.25
N THR A 126 2.64 10.88 -2.45
CA THR A 126 2.23 10.15 -3.65
C THR A 126 3.31 9.16 -4.07
N PRO A 127 2.97 8.12 -4.88
CA PRO A 127 3.98 7.22 -5.43
C PRO A 127 5.09 7.97 -6.19
N GLY A 128 4.73 9.01 -6.95
CA GLY A 128 5.70 9.80 -7.70
C GLY A 128 6.66 10.56 -6.80
N GLU A 129 6.16 11.11 -5.71
CA GLU A 129 7.01 11.81 -4.74
C GLU A 129 8.00 10.88 -4.05
N LEU A 130 7.59 9.66 -3.69
CA LEU A 130 8.52 8.68 -3.13
C LEU A 130 9.55 8.25 -4.18
N LEU A 131 9.10 7.93 -5.40
CA LEU A 131 10.01 7.51 -6.47
C LEU A 131 11.09 8.57 -6.74
N ALA A 132 10.73 9.85 -6.67
CA ALA A 132 11.67 10.96 -6.86
C ALA A 132 12.76 11.04 -5.79
N GLN A 133 12.54 10.44 -4.63
CA GLN A 133 13.50 10.41 -3.51
C GLN A 133 14.46 9.21 -3.59
N LEU A 134 14.22 8.29 -4.48
CA LEU A 134 15.01 7.04 -4.56
C LEU A 134 16.23 7.16 -5.54
#